data_5bdc7a1daab1a0dc17be56c83340a5d8
#
_entry.id   5bdc7a1daab1a0dc17be56c83340a5d8
#
_cell.length_a   1.000
_cell.length_b   1.000
_cell.length_c   1.000
_cell.angle_alpha   90.00
_cell.angle_beta   90.00
_cell.angle_gamma   90.00
#
_symmetry.space_group_name_H-M   'P 1'
#
loop_
_entity.id
_entity.type
_entity.pdbx_description
1 polymer ?
#
loop_
_entity_poly.entity_id
_entity_poly.type
_entity_poly.pdbx_seq_one_letter_code
_entity_poly.pdbx_strand_id
1 'polypeptide(L)'
;YLNVLEIPIVEGQYFTENTTSSQEILVSRNFIEYMKPFADWKDGAVGKTVQITGHDTKSESMPLFTIRGVFEDFRLGSIAGEDPRAKIMFYTKGAAQHMVIRYHSLSSEALRKTQDLMGQLIPDKELNVISFKSEMLEGYTSSRKFRDSVMIGGIVTLLIVFIGLIGYTNDEVNRRRKEMAIRKINGATVKDILHIFLKDIITIALPAILLGCGIAFYISQKWQEQFSEKIQLSWYLFVGGGVLVLTVILAVSGYNVFRTTHDNPVNNLKSE
;
A
#
# COMPACT_ATOMS: atom_id res chain seq x y z
N TYR A 1 -25.96 -8.55 -10.80
CA TYR A 1 -24.79 -8.19 -9.99
C TYR A 1 -23.52 -8.16 -10.85
N LEU A 2 -23.08 -9.29 -11.46
CA LEU A 2 -21.90 -9.38 -12.31
C LEU A 2 -21.90 -8.36 -13.46
N ASN A 3 -23.04 -8.19 -14.12
CA ASN A 3 -23.23 -7.22 -15.20
C ASN A 3 -23.01 -5.77 -14.75
N VAL A 4 -23.48 -5.43 -13.54
CA VAL A 4 -23.30 -4.08 -12.97
C VAL A 4 -21.82 -3.80 -12.66
N LEU A 5 -21.09 -4.84 -12.24
CA LEU A 5 -19.67 -4.76 -11.93
C LEU A 5 -18.76 -5.00 -13.15
N GLU A 6 -19.33 -5.24 -14.35
CA GLU A 6 -18.59 -5.54 -15.59
C GLU A 6 -17.69 -6.78 -15.48
N ILE A 7 -18.07 -7.75 -14.67
CA ILE A 7 -17.35 -9.02 -14.57
C ILE A 7 -17.82 -9.93 -15.70
N PRO A 8 -16.95 -10.30 -16.66
CA PRO A 8 -17.36 -11.08 -17.83
C PRO A 8 -17.65 -12.54 -17.47
N ILE A 9 -18.59 -13.15 -18.20
CA ILE A 9 -18.74 -14.60 -18.25
C ILE A 9 -17.71 -15.16 -19.24
N VAL A 10 -16.92 -16.11 -18.81
CA VAL A 10 -15.90 -16.78 -19.62
C VAL A 10 -16.49 -17.96 -20.37
N GLU A 11 -17.41 -18.69 -19.74
CA GLU A 11 -18.05 -19.88 -20.29
C GLU A 11 -19.52 -19.92 -19.85
N GLY A 12 -20.44 -20.30 -20.76
CA GLY A 12 -21.87 -20.39 -20.45
C GLY A 12 -22.60 -19.04 -20.51
N GLN A 13 -23.59 -18.87 -19.65
CA GLN A 13 -24.49 -17.72 -19.68
C GLN A 13 -24.81 -17.21 -18.27
N TYR A 14 -25.21 -15.92 -18.17
CA TYR A 14 -25.79 -15.35 -16.94
C TYR A 14 -27.14 -16.01 -16.58
N PHE A 15 -27.57 -15.77 -15.35
CA PHE A 15 -28.98 -16.02 -14.98
C PHE A 15 -29.92 -15.19 -15.86
N THR A 16 -30.99 -15.81 -16.33
CA THR A 16 -32.04 -15.13 -17.08
C THR A 16 -33.26 -14.92 -16.19
N GLU A 17 -34.13 -13.99 -16.55
CA GLU A 17 -35.40 -13.75 -15.84
C GLU A 17 -36.26 -15.01 -15.73
N ASN A 18 -36.12 -15.91 -16.72
CA ASN A 18 -36.80 -17.20 -16.76
C ASN A 18 -36.08 -18.31 -16.00
N THR A 19 -34.97 -18.00 -15.30
CA THR A 19 -34.29 -18.98 -14.44
C THR A 19 -35.23 -19.37 -13.30
N THR A 20 -35.87 -20.50 -13.45
CA THR A 20 -36.89 -20.97 -12.51
C THR A 20 -36.29 -21.84 -11.41
N SER A 21 -35.13 -22.39 -11.66
CA SER A 21 -34.48 -23.32 -10.77
C SER A 21 -33.50 -22.60 -9.83
N SER A 22 -33.75 -22.71 -8.53
CA SER A 22 -32.77 -22.34 -7.49
C SER A 22 -31.55 -23.28 -7.45
N GLN A 23 -31.50 -24.27 -8.32
CA GLN A 23 -30.41 -25.26 -8.42
C GLN A 23 -29.37 -24.89 -9.49
N GLU A 24 -29.50 -23.74 -10.14
CA GLU A 24 -28.47 -23.23 -11.05
C GLU A 24 -27.50 -22.29 -10.31
N ILE A 25 -26.22 -22.44 -10.60
CA ILE A 25 -25.15 -21.62 -10.02
C ILE A 25 -24.22 -21.07 -11.09
N LEU A 26 -23.60 -19.92 -10.78
CA LEU A 26 -22.43 -19.44 -11.50
C LEU A 26 -21.20 -19.64 -10.62
N VAL A 27 -20.09 -20.03 -11.21
CA VAL A 27 -18.83 -20.30 -10.50
C VAL A 27 -17.70 -19.44 -11.05
N SER A 28 -16.72 -19.14 -10.22
CA SER A 28 -15.53 -18.42 -10.66
C SER A 28 -14.52 -19.32 -11.35
N ARG A 29 -13.58 -18.74 -12.09
CA ARG A 29 -12.47 -19.49 -12.69
C ARG A 29 -11.65 -20.20 -11.61
N ASN A 30 -11.39 -19.58 -10.46
CA ASN A 30 -10.70 -20.20 -9.33
C ASN A 30 -11.46 -21.41 -8.78
N PHE A 31 -12.78 -21.44 -8.89
CA PHE A 31 -13.55 -22.64 -8.54
C PHE A 31 -13.18 -23.83 -9.43
N ILE A 32 -13.02 -23.58 -10.73
CA ILE A 32 -12.64 -24.64 -11.68
C ILE A 32 -11.24 -25.16 -11.36
N GLU A 33 -10.29 -24.27 -11.08
CA GLU A 33 -8.94 -24.66 -10.67
C GLU A 33 -8.95 -25.47 -9.36
N TYR A 34 -9.77 -25.06 -8.40
CA TYR A 34 -9.95 -25.80 -7.15
C TYR A 34 -10.52 -27.20 -7.35
N MET A 35 -11.41 -27.35 -8.33
CA MET A 35 -12.06 -28.63 -8.62
C MET A 35 -11.23 -29.58 -9.48
N LYS A 36 -10.19 -29.13 -10.18
CA LYS A 36 -9.33 -29.97 -11.05
C LYS A 36 -8.84 -31.28 -10.40
N PRO A 37 -8.41 -31.31 -9.13
CA PRO A 37 -7.97 -32.56 -8.50
C PRO A 37 -9.11 -33.58 -8.26
N PHE A 38 -10.35 -33.10 -8.24
CA PHE A 38 -11.52 -33.90 -7.87
C PHE A 38 -12.40 -34.26 -9.07
N ALA A 39 -12.30 -33.48 -10.16
CA ALA A 39 -13.14 -33.68 -11.34
C ALA A 39 -12.38 -33.31 -12.62
N ASP A 40 -12.34 -34.23 -13.57
CA ASP A 40 -11.74 -33.99 -14.88
C ASP A 40 -12.78 -33.42 -15.85
N TRP A 41 -12.90 -32.09 -15.87
CA TRP A 41 -13.83 -31.37 -16.75
C TRP A 41 -13.14 -30.90 -18.03
N LYS A 42 -12.60 -31.84 -18.82
CA LYS A 42 -11.89 -31.52 -20.08
C LYS A 42 -12.80 -30.82 -21.11
N ASP A 43 -14.10 -31.13 -21.08
CA ASP A 43 -15.09 -30.58 -22.01
C ASP A 43 -15.80 -29.33 -21.49
N GLY A 44 -15.22 -28.65 -20.49
CA GLY A 44 -15.81 -27.48 -19.84
C GLY A 44 -16.59 -27.82 -18.57
N ALA A 45 -16.93 -26.77 -17.83
CA ALA A 45 -17.62 -26.88 -16.53
C ALA A 45 -19.14 -26.67 -16.65
N VAL A 46 -19.61 -26.05 -17.70
CA VAL A 46 -21.04 -25.76 -17.90
C VAL A 46 -21.84 -27.02 -18.08
N GLY A 47 -22.99 -27.10 -17.41
CA GLY A 47 -23.87 -28.27 -17.38
C GLY A 47 -23.44 -29.40 -16.43
N LYS A 48 -22.26 -29.26 -15.79
CA LYS A 48 -21.86 -30.23 -14.75
C LYS A 48 -22.59 -29.92 -13.45
N THR A 49 -22.77 -30.96 -12.64
CA THR A 49 -23.43 -30.83 -11.35
C THR A 49 -22.44 -30.98 -10.22
N VAL A 50 -22.62 -30.13 -9.20
CA VAL A 50 -21.80 -30.12 -7.97
C VAL A 50 -22.72 -30.20 -6.75
N GLN A 51 -22.24 -30.86 -5.71
CA GLN A 51 -22.91 -30.94 -4.43
C GLN A 51 -22.10 -30.07 -3.42
N ILE A 52 -22.78 -29.17 -2.74
CA ILE A 52 -22.15 -28.32 -1.76
C ILE A 52 -22.47 -28.81 -0.38
N THR A 53 -21.47 -29.31 0.33
CA THR A 53 -21.57 -29.81 1.69
C THR A 53 -21.33 -28.66 2.68
N GLY A 54 -22.38 -28.27 3.41
CA GLY A 54 -22.26 -27.29 4.51
C GLY A 54 -21.76 -27.95 5.80
N HIS A 55 -21.09 -27.18 6.64
CA HIS A 55 -20.49 -27.68 7.89
C HIS A 55 -21.52 -28.13 8.95
N ASP A 56 -22.81 -27.79 8.80
CA ASP A 56 -23.87 -28.00 9.79
C ASP A 56 -25.09 -28.80 9.29
N THR A 57 -25.07 -29.35 8.11
CA THR A 57 -26.26 -30.05 7.60
C THR A 57 -26.19 -31.56 7.84
N LYS A 58 -26.85 -32.01 8.92
CA LYS A 58 -27.29 -33.39 9.13
C LYS A 58 -28.44 -33.78 8.17
N SER A 59 -28.59 -33.13 7.04
CA SER A 59 -29.67 -33.37 6.08
C SER A 59 -29.27 -34.49 5.11
N GLU A 60 -30.05 -35.50 5.06
CA GLU A 60 -29.83 -36.73 4.23
C GLU A 60 -29.90 -36.48 2.71
N SER A 61 -30.28 -35.30 2.25
CA SER A 61 -30.33 -34.98 0.82
C SER A 61 -29.82 -33.55 0.58
N MET A 62 -28.56 -33.42 0.21
CA MET A 62 -28.02 -32.16 -0.22
C MET A 62 -28.41 -31.87 -1.67
N PRO A 63 -28.88 -30.65 -2.00
CA PRO A 63 -29.27 -30.32 -3.34
C PRO A 63 -28.07 -30.36 -4.29
N LEU A 64 -28.28 -30.90 -5.48
CA LEU A 64 -27.35 -30.83 -6.59
C LEU A 64 -27.53 -29.52 -7.30
N PHE A 65 -26.42 -28.83 -7.56
CA PHE A 65 -26.39 -27.57 -8.30
C PHE A 65 -25.77 -27.77 -9.66
N THR A 66 -26.40 -27.23 -10.70
CA THR A 66 -25.89 -27.29 -12.07
C THR A 66 -25.15 -26.01 -12.39
N ILE A 67 -23.93 -26.11 -12.88
CA ILE A 67 -23.13 -24.96 -13.32
C ILE A 67 -23.70 -24.43 -14.63
N ARG A 68 -24.23 -23.21 -14.58
CA ARG A 68 -24.81 -22.51 -15.73
C ARG A 68 -23.75 -21.68 -16.48
N GLY A 69 -22.77 -21.17 -15.77
CA GLY A 69 -21.67 -20.39 -16.36
C GLY A 69 -20.52 -20.19 -15.42
N VAL A 70 -19.41 -19.82 -16.01
CA VAL A 70 -18.14 -19.51 -15.34
C VAL A 70 -17.85 -18.04 -15.54
N PHE A 71 -17.63 -17.28 -14.46
CA PHE A 71 -17.26 -15.87 -14.51
C PHE A 71 -15.79 -15.69 -14.18
N GLU A 72 -15.22 -14.57 -14.68
CA GLU A 72 -13.85 -14.18 -14.38
C GLU A 72 -13.70 -13.85 -12.90
N ASP A 73 -12.57 -14.22 -12.31
CA ASP A 73 -12.33 -13.97 -10.89
C ASP A 73 -12.29 -12.48 -10.57
N PHE A 74 -12.88 -12.14 -9.47
CA PHE A 74 -12.78 -10.81 -8.88
C PHE A 74 -12.47 -10.93 -7.39
N ARG A 75 -11.83 -9.92 -6.86
CA ARG A 75 -11.42 -9.92 -5.47
C ARG A 75 -12.55 -9.49 -4.54
N LEU A 76 -12.71 -10.21 -3.46
CA LEU A 76 -13.57 -9.84 -2.33
C LEU A 76 -12.71 -9.51 -1.11
N GLY A 77 -12.80 -8.27 -0.63
CA GLY A 77 -12.08 -7.81 0.57
C GLY A 77 -10.78 -7.07 0.29
N SER A 78 -9.81 -7.17 1.21
CA SER A 78 -8.54 -6.45 1.15
C SER A 78 -7.64 -6.91 0.01
N ILE A 79 -6.82 -5.99 -0.54
CA ILE A 79 -5.72 -6.32 -1.49
C ILE A 79 -4.53 -7.00 -0.81
N ALA A 80 -4.53 -7.16 0.51
CA ALA A 80 -3.52 -7.91 1.22
C ALA A 80 -3.72 -9.41 0.98
N GLY A 81 -2.73 -10.06 0.40
CA GLY A 81 -2.74 -11.48 0.06
C GLY A 81 -3.41 -11.81 -1.28
N GLU A 82 -3.18 -12.99 -1.80
CA GLU A 82 -3.93 -13.54 -2.92
C GLU A 82 -5.32 -13.93 -2.47
N ASP A 83 -6.32 -13.76 -3.33
CA ASP A 83 -7.67 -14.25 -3.09
C ASP A 83 -7.94 -15.50 -3.95
N PRO A 84 -7.37 -16.66 -3.58
CA PRO A 84 -7.55 -17.90 -4.33
C PRO A 84 -8.91 -18.56 -4.08
N ARG A 85 -9.79 -17.89 -3.32
CA ARG A 85 -11.05 -18.45 -2.91
C ARG A 85 -11.93 -18.76 -4.12
N ALA A 86 -12.40 -19.97 -4.17
CA ALA A 86 -13.46 -20.37 -5.07
C ALA A 86 -14.74 -19.59 -4.75
N LYS A 87 -15.35 -18.97 -5.73
CA LYS A 87 -16.56 -18.16 -5.56
C LYS A 87 -17.72 -18.82 -6.29
N ILE A 88 -18.86 -18.87 -5.61
CA ILE A 88 -20.09 -19.43 -6.15
C ILE A 88 -21.19 -18.40 -5.98
N MET A 89 -21.96 -18.18 -7.03
CA MET A 89 -23.16 -17.36 -7.00
C MET A 89 -24.40 -18.23 -7.15
N PHE A 90 -25.30 -18.06 -6.20
CA PHE A 90 -26.61 -18.71 -6.22
C PHE A 90 -27.66 -17.75 -6.74
N TYR A 91 -28.60 -18.26 -7.52
CA TYR A 91 -29.80 -17.53 -7.85
C TYR A 91 -30.82 -17.69 -6.74
N THR A 92 -31.30 -16.58 -6.19
CA THR A 92 -32.36 -16.59 -5.18
C THR A 92 -33.46 -15.59 -5.56
N LYS A 93 -34.72 -15.99 -5.39
CA LYS A 93 -35.90 -15.14 -5.57
C LYS A 93 -36.33 -14.43 -4.27
N GLY A 94 -35.55 -14.61 -3.19
CA GLY A 94 -35.85 -13.97 -1.90
C GLY A 94 -35.61 -12.47 -1.90
N ALA A 95 -36.03 -11.81 -0.82
CA ALA A 95 -35.81 -10.38 -0.65
C ALA A 95 -34.31 -10.05 -0.67
N ALA A 96 -33.90 -9.18 -1.56
CA ALA A 96 -32.53 -8.71 -1.62
C ALA A 96 -32.20 -7.86 -0.38
N GLN A 97 -31.10 -8.16 0.27
CA GLN A 97 -30.58 -7.37 1.39
C GLN A 97 -29.77 -6.17 0.91
N HIS A 98 -29.16 -6.28 -0.25
CA HIS A 98 -28.33 -5.25 -0.86
C HIS A 98 -28.72 -5.07 -2.33
N MET A 99 -28.72 -3.82 -2.79
CA MET A 99 -28.93 -3.48 -4.18
C MET A 99 -27.74 -2.67 -4.68
N VAL A 100 -27.20 -3.05 -5.83
CA VAL A 100 -26.10 -2.33 -6.48
C VAL A 100 -26.65 -1.55 -7.64
N ILE A 101 -26.42 -0.23 -7.62
CA ILE A 101 -26.89 0.70 -8.66
C ILE A 101 -25.64 1.28 -9.34
N ARG A 102 -25.62 1.22 -10.67
CA ARG A 102 -24.57 1.83 -11.47
C ARG A 102 -25.01 3.20 -11.98
N TYR A 103 -24.17 4.20 -11.73
CA TYR A 103 -24.36 5.55 -12.24
C TYR A 103 -23.42 5.81 -13.43
N HIS A 104 -23.89 6.58 -14.39
CA HIS A 104 -23.03 7.09 -15.46
C HIS A 104 -22.00 8.09 -14.90
N SER A 105 -22.43 8.92 -13.96
CA SER A 105 -21.56 9.84 -13.21
C SER A 105 -22.03 9.89 -11.77
N LEU A 106 -21.13 9.55 -10.83
CA LEU A 106 -21.42 9.56 -9.40
C LEU A 106 -21.16 10.95 -8.83
N SER A 107 -22.20 11.59 -8.31
CA SER A 107 -22.13 12.85 -7.57
C SER A 107 -22.82 12.73 -6.21
N SER A 108 -22.45 13.60 -5.26
CA SER A 108 -23.12 13.66 -3.95
C SER A 108 -24.62 13.97 -4.09
N GLU A 109 -25.01 14.72 -5.11
CA GLU A 109 -26.40 15.03 -5.41
C GLU A 109 -27.16 13.79 -5.92
N ALA A 110 -26.53 12.98 -6.79
CA ALA A 110 -27.10 11.73 -7.28
C ALA A 110 -27.33 10.74 -6.13
N LEU A 111 -26.38 10.62 -5.20
CA LEU A 111 -26.54 9.77 -4.02
C LEU A 111 -27.70 10.23 -3.15
N ARG A 112 -27.77 11.54 -2.85
CA ARG A 112 -28.86 12.09 -2.03
C ARG A 112 -30.22 11.90 -2.71
N LYS A 113 -30.33 12.18 -4.00
CA LYS A 113 -31.57 11.99 -4.75
C LYS A 113 -32.02 10.53 -4.75
N THR A 114 -31.07 9.58 -4.84
CA THR A 114 -31.39 8.15 -4.74
C THR A 114 -31.82 7.77 -3.33
N GLN A 115 -31.19 8.31 -2.31
CA GLN A 115 -31.58 8.11 -0.91
C GLN A 115 -33.04 8.58 -0.69
N ASP A 116 -33.37 9.78 -1.18
CA ASP A 116 -34.70 10.36 -1.05
C ASP A 116 -35.77 9.54 -1.79
N LEU A 117 -35.45 9.10 -3.02
CA LEU A 117 -36.36 8.25 -3.82
C LEU A 117 -36.57 6.89 -3.16
N MET A 118 -35.51 6.25 -2.66
CA MET A 118 -35.63 4.96 -1.97
C MET A 118 -36.42 5.07 -0.68
N GLY A 119 -36.24 6.15 0.08
CA GLY A 119 -37.04 6.42 1.28
C GLY A 119 -38.55 6.61 0.97
N GLN A 120 -38.88 7.17 -0.20
CA GLN A 120 -40.27 7.27 -0.64
C GLN A 120 -40.86 5.93 -1.09
N LEU A 121 -40.07 5.09 -1.76
CA LEU A 121 -40.51 3.79 -2.28
C LEU A 121 -40.65 2.74 -1.18
N ILE A 122 -39.82 2.79 -0.17
CA ILE A 122 -39.76 1.79 0.92
C ILE A 122 -39.67 2.51 2.27
N PRO A 123 -40.78 3.16 2.71
CA PRO A 123 -40.77 4.00 3.91
C PRO A 123 -40.56 3.21 5.21
N ASP A 124 -40.84 1.91 5.21
CA ASP A 124 -40.72 1.04 6.41
C ASP A 124 -39.32 0.53 6.66
N LYS A 125 -38.31 0.88 5.84
CA LYS A 125 -36.94 0.44 6.01
C LYS A 125 -35.99 1.62 5.98
N GLU A 126 -35.09 1.60 6.95
CA GLU A 126 -33.95 2.50 6.96
C GLU A 126 -32.94 2.03 5.90
N LEU A 127 -32.93 2.73 4.76
CA LEU A 127 -32.05 2.43 3.63
C LEU A 127 -30.87 3.39 3.64
N ASN A 128 -29.67 2.85 3.55
CA ASN A 128 -28.46 3.64 3.46
C ASN A 128 -27.85 3.51 2.06
N VAL A 129 -27.80 4.63 1.32
CA VAL A 129 -27.19 4.68 -0.02
C VAL A 129 -25.76 5.16 0.14
N ILE A 130 -24.83 4.25 -0.04
CA ILE A 130 -23.38 4.51 0.09
C ILE A 130 -22.67 4.29 -1.23
N SER A 131 -21.56 4.99 -1.43
CA SER A 131 -20.71 4.73 -2.58
C SER A 131 -19.94 3.44 -2.36
N PHE A 132 -20.01 2.50 -3.30
CA PHE A 132 -19.23 1.26 -3.30
C PHE A 132 -17.72 1.55 -3.16
N LYS A 133 -17.24 2.63 -3.80
CA LYS A 133 -15.86 3.08 -3.66
C LYS A 133 -15.53 3.49 -2.22
N SER A 134 -16.45 4.16 -1.53
CA SER A 134 -16.23 4.58 -0.12
C SER A 134 -16.14 3.36 0.79
N GLU A 135 -17.03 2.41 0.61
CA GLU A 135 -17.03 1.16 1.39
C GLU A 135 -15.75 0.33 1.14
N MET A 136 -15.34 0.20 -0.12
CA MET A 136 -14.04 -0.42 -0.41
C MET A 136 -12.88 0.30 0.26
N LEU A 137 -12.90 1.65 0.27
CA LEU A 137 -11.84 2.44 0.88
C LEU A 137 -11.81 2.31 2.41
N GLU A 138 -12.94 2.04 3.06
CA GLU A 138 -12.98 1.75 4.51
C GLU A 138 -12.21 0.48 4.84
N GLY A 139 -12.28 -0.55 3.99
CA GLY A 139 -11.48 -1.77 4.11
C GLY A 139 -9.96 -1.52 4.12
N TYR A 140 -9.50 -0.38 3.55
CA TYR A 140 -8.09 0.02 3.54
C TYR A 140 -7.69 0.97 4.67
N THR A 141 -8.60 1.27 5.59
CA THR A 141 -8.33 2.22 6.69
C THR A 141 -7.14 1.79 7.55
N SER A 142 -6.99 0.50 7.80
CA SER A 142 -5.85 -0.06 8.55
C SER A 142 -4.52 0.18 7.82
N SER A 143 -4.47 -0.10 6.53
CA SER A 143 -3.26 0.11 5.71
C SER A 143 -2.90 1.60 5.59
N ARG A 144 -3.89 2.48 5.52
CA ARG A 144 -3.67 3.94 5.52
C ARG A 144 -3.12 4.43 6.86
N LYS A 145 -3.71 3.99 7.99
CA LYS A 145 -3.20 4.32 9.33
C LYS A 145 -1.77 3.83 9.53
N PHE A 146 -1.44 2.63 9.04
CA PHE A 146 -0.08 2.11 9.08
C PHE A 146 0.88 3.00 8.28
N ARG A 147 0.55 3.33 7.03
CA ARG A 147 1.33 4.26 6.20
C ARG A 147 1.57 5.60 6.90
N ASP A 148 0.52 6.19 7.44
CA ASP A 148 0.59 7.50 8.10
C ASP A 148 1.45 7.44 9.38
N SER A 149 1.37 6.35 10.14
CA SER A 149 2.23 6.11 11.30
C SER A 149 3.71 5.97 10.91
N VAL A 150 4.01 5.24 9.85
CA VAL A 150 5.38 5.11 9.33
C VAL A 150 5.91 6.46 8.84
N MET A 151 5.07 7.25 8.18
CA MET A 151 5.44 8.57 7.69
C MET A 151 5.75 9.55 8.83
N ILE A 152 4.91 9.58 9.87
CA ILE A 152 5.14 10.40 11.07
C ILE A 152 6.42 9.95 11.79
N GLY A 153 6.60 8.65 12.00
CA GLY A 153 7.81 8.09 12.60
C GLY A 153 9.07 8.45 11.80
N GLY A 154 9.00 8.42 10.47
CA GLY A 154 10.07 8.85 9.58
C GLY A 154 10.44 10.33 9.75
N ILE A 155 9.44 11.22 9.83
CA ILE A 155 9.66 12.66 10.05
C ILE A 155 10.31 12.89 11.42
N VAL A 156 9.82 12.25 12.48
CA VAL A 156 10.39 12.37 13.83
C VAL A 156 11.85 11.89 13.84
N THR A 157 12.13 10.75 13.19
CA THR A 157 13.49 10.23 13.06
C THR A 157 14.41 11.22 12.34
N LEU A 158 13.94 11.83 11.23
CA LEU A 158 14.70 12.86 10.53
C LEU A 158 15.02 14.05 11.42
N LEU A 159 14.06 14.54 12.21
CA LEU A 159 14.30 15.66 13.15
C LEU A 159 15.36 15.29 14.19
N ILE A 160 15.31 14.09 14.76
CA ILE A 160 16.32 13.63 15.73
C ILE A 160 17.70 13.55 15.07
N VAL A 161 17.79 13.01 13.86
CA VAL A 161 19.06 12.95 13.10
C VAL A 161 19.61 14.35 12.83
N PHE A 162 18.76 15.31 12.47
CA PHE A 162 19.16 16.71 12.25
C PHE A 162 19.75 17.35 13.51
N ILE A 163 19.08 17.19 14.65
CA ILE A 163 19.55 17.76 15.92
C ILE A 163 20.89 17.10 16.31
N GLY A 164 20.98 15.78 16.18
CA GLY A 164 22.21 15.03 16.44
C GLY A 164 23.36 15.45 15.51
N LEU A 165 23.09 15.68 14.22
CA LEU A 165 24.09 16.12 13.26
C LEU A 165 24.62 17.52 13.57
N ILE A 166 23.75 18.45 13.95
CA ILE A 166 24.17 19.80 14.37
C ILE A 166 25.07 19.71 15.61
N GLY A 167 24.68 18.91 16.61
CA GLY A 167 25.46 18.70 17.83
C GLY A 167 26.84 18.08 17.52
N TYR A 168 26.86 17.00 16.75
CA TYR A 168 28.10 16.35 16.32
C TYR A 168 29.04 17.27 15.55
N THR A 169 28.50 18.03 14.58
CA THR A 169 29.29 18.94 13.77
C THR A 169 29.88 20.08 14.63
N ASN A 170 29.11 20.63 15.56
CA ASN A 170 29.61 21.66 16.46
C ASN A 170 30.72 21.14 17.38
N ASP A 171 30.56 19.95 17.95
CA ASP A 171 31.59 19.33 18.80
C ASP A 171 32.88 19.05 18.02
N GLU A 172 32.78 18.46 16.82
CA GLU A 172 33.90 18.15 15.96
C GLU A 172 34.65 19.40 15.48
N VAL A 173 33.92 20.46 15.14
CA VAL A 173 34.51 21.78 14.79
C VAL A 173 35.26 22.35 15.98
N ASN A 174 34.69 22.32 17.18
CA ASN A 174 35.32 22.85 18.39
C ASN A 174 36.58 22.04 18.72
N ARG A 175 36.55 20.72 18.58
CA ARG A 175 37.70 19.83 18.85
C ARG A 175 38.85 20.08 17.90
N ARG A 176 38.61 20.40 16.63
CA ARG A 176 39.62 20.67 15.60
C ARG A 176 39.94 22.18 15.46
N ARG A 177 39.40 23.01 16.31
CA ARG A 177 39.53 24.47 16.20
C ARG A 177 40.97 24.96 16.19
N LYS A 178 41.82 24.37 17.05
CA LYS A 178 43.27 24.72 17.10
C LYS A 178 43.97 24.29 15.80
N GLU A 179 43.68 23.13 15.27
CA GLU A 179 44.22 22.65 13.99
C GLU A 179 43.83 23.53 12.83
N MET A 180 42.56 23.91 12.76
CA MET A 180 42.04 24.85 11.73
C MET A 180 42.69 26.22 11.81
N ALA A 181 42.93 26.75 13.03
CA ALA A 181 43.61 28.01 13.23
C ALA A 181 45.06 27.97 12.75
N ILE A 182 45.81 26.92 13.09
CA ILE A 182 47.19 26.73 12.63
C ILE A 182 47.26 26.64 11.10
N ARG A 183 46.35 25.88 10.47
CA ARG A 183 46.32 25.75 9.01
C ARG A 183 46.00 27.10 8.35
N LYS A 184 45.08 27.89 8.93
CA LYS A 184 44.73 29.23 8.43
C LYS A 184 45.90 30.19 8.51
N ILE A 185 46.68 30.16 9.57
CA ILE A 185 47.93 30.93 9.71
C ILE A 185 48.95 30.53 8.65
N ASN A 186 49.01 29.23 8.30
CA ASN A 186 49.91 28.74 7.28
C ASN A 186 49.36 28.93 5.84
N GLY A 187 48.32 29.73 5.65
CA GLY A 187 47.79 30.13 4.34
C GLY A 187 46.71 29.21 3.75
N ALA A 188 46.16 28.23 4.50
CA ALA A 188 45.08 27.43 4.04
C ALA A 188 43.81 28.29 3.86
N THR A 189 43.12 28.09 2.74
CA THR A 189 41.85 28.75 2.46
C THR A 189 40.69 28.07 3.22
N VAL A 190 39.59 28.81 3.38
CA VAL A 190 38.36 28.27 3.97
C VAL A 190 37.88 27.04 3.19
N LYS A 191 38.10 27.00 1.87
CA LYS A 191 37.71 25.88 1.00
C LYS A 191 38.52 24.62 1.32
N ASP A 192 39.82 24.78 1.62
CA ASP A 192 40.68 23.63 1.96
C ASP A 192 40.25 22.97 3.27
N ILE A 193 39.94 23.81 4.28
CA ILE A 193 39.45 23.34 5.57
C ILE A 193 38.08 22.65 5.40
N LEU A 194 37.18 23.24 4.64
CA LEU A 194 35.87 22.70 4.37
C LEU A 194 35.98 21.34 3.65
N HIS A 195 36.85 21.24 2.64
CA HIS A 195 37.05 19.99 1.88
C HIS A 195 37.52 18.83 2.77
N ILE A 196 38.47 19.08 3.66
CA ILE A 196 38.98 18.06 4.58
C ILE A 196 37.85 17.60 5.52
N PHE A 197 37.09 18.54 6.07
CA PHE A 197 36.01 18.24 7.00
C PHE A 197 34.84 17.46 6.33
N LEU A 198 34.44 17.88 5.14
CA LEU A 198 33.41 17.17 4.38
C LEU A 198 33.85 15.79 3.95
N LYS A 199 35.13 15.59 3.61
CA LYS A 199 35.68 14.28 3.30
C LYS A 199 35.55 13.31 4.48
N ASP A 200 35.88 13.76 5.69
CA ASP A 200 35.76 12.95 6.90
C ASP A 200 34.31 12.54 7.15
N ILE A 201 33.36 13.47 6.99
CA ILE A 201 31.92 13.22 7.12
C ILE A 201 31.45 12.20 6.07
N ILE A 202 31.84 12.36 4.81
CA ILE A 202 31.47 11.45 3.73
C ILE A 202 31.99 10.03 4.04
N THR A 203 33.20 9.91 4.55
CA THR A 203 33.82 8.61 4.86
C THR A 203 33.01 7.83 5.90
N ILE A 204 32.35 8.53 6.82
CA ILE A 204 31.48 7.90 7.85
C ILE A 204 30.06 7.74 7.34
N ALA A 205 29.51 8.76 6.69
CA ALA A 205 28.11 8.78 6.26
C ALA A 205 27.83 7.81 5.11
N LEU A 206 28.73 7.70 4.13
CA LEU A 206 28.47 6.91 2.93
C LEU A 206 28.27 5.40 3.23
N PRO A 207 29.14 4.72 4.02
CA PRO A 207 28.88 3.33 4.41
C PRO A 207 27.55 3.16 5.18
N ALA A 208 27.26 4.08 6.09
CA ALA A 208 26.01 4.03 6.86
C ALA A 208 24.75 4.16 5.96
N ILE A 209 24.80 5.07 4.99
CA ILE A 209 23.72 5.26 4.01
C ILE A 209 23.57 4.01 3.13
N LEU A 210 24.66 3.44 2.64
CA LEU A 210 24.62 2.23 1.81
C LEU A 210 24.02 1.04 2.57
N LEU A 211 24.43 0.83 3.81
CA LEU A 211 23.87 -0.21 4.68
C LEU A 211 22.37 0.06 4.95
N GLY A 212 22.02 1.29 5.28
CA GLY A 212 20.61 1.69 5.51
C GLY A 212 19.73 1.47 4.28
N CYS A 213 20.18 1.87 3.10
CA CYS A 213 19.47 1.63 1.84
C CYS A 213 19.32 0.13 1.53
N GLY A 214 20.35 -0.68 1.78
CA GLY A 214 20.28 -2.12 1.58
C GLY A 214 19.27 -2.80 2.51
N ILE A 215 19.30 -2.46 3.79
CA ILE A 215 18.34 -2.97 4.78
C ILE A 215 16.91 -2.52 4.44
N ALA A 216 16.72 -1.25 4.09
CA ALA A 216 15.41 -0.72 3.71
C ALA A 216 14.86 -1.42 2.47
N PHE A 217 15.69 -1.66 1.45
CA PHE A 217 15.30 -2.41 0.26
C PHE A 217 14.87 -3.85 0.61
N TYR A 218 15.66 -4.55 1.41
CA TYR A 218 15.35 -5.93 1.84
C TYR A 218 14.04 -6.01 2.62
N ILE A 219 13.85 -5.13 3.61
CA ILE A 219 12.61 -5.09 4.41
C ILE A 219 11.41 -4.77 3.53
N SER A 220 11.55 -3.79 2.61
CA SER A 220 10.48 -3.42 1.69
C SER A 220 10.07 -4.56 0.76
N GLN A 221 11.04 -5.34 0.25
CA GLN A 221 10.73 -6.53 -0.54
C GLN A 221 9.95 -7.57 0.28
N LYS A 222 10.42 -7.87 1.49
CA LYS A 222 9.75 -8.82 2.39
C LYS A 222 8.33 -8.38 2.75
N TRP A 223 8.13 -7.09 2.96
CA TRP A 223 6.81 -6.55 3.25
C TRP A 223 5.86 -6.66 2.06
N GLN A 224 6.37 -6.47 0.84
CA GLN A 224 5.56 -6.61 -0.38
C GLN A 224 5.14 -8.07 -0.68
N GLU A 225 5.84 -9.06 -0.18
CA GLU A 225 5.46 -10.46 -0.34
C GLU A 225 4.08 -10.77 0.24
N GLN A 226 3.59 -9.94 1.16
CA GLN A 226 2.26 -10.06 1.78
C GLN A 226 1.11 -9.56 0.89
N PHE A 227 1.41 -8.91 -0.24
CA PHE A 227 0.42 -8.36 -1.15
C PHE A 227 0.39 -9.13 -2.46
N SER A 228 -0.81 -9.38 -3.00
CA SER A 228 -0.96 -10.06 -4.30
C SER A 228 -0.52 -9.19 -5.46
N GLU A 229 -0.81 -7.90 -5.39
CA GLU A 229 -0.36 -6.94 -6.39
C GLU A 229 0.93 -6.32 -5.89
N LYS A 230 2.05 -6.77 -6.49
CA LYS A 230 3.37 -6.27 -6.16
C LYS A 230 3.69 -5.06 -7.04
N ILE A 231 3.90 -3.92 -6.40
CA ILE A 231 4.49 -2.77 -7.09
C ILE A 231 5.97 -3.07 -7.29
N GLN A 232 6.47 -2.94 -8.53
CA GLN A 232 7.90 -3.08 -8.76
C GLN A 232 8.67 -1.99 -8.00
N LEU A 233 9.28 -2.38 -6.87
CA LEU A 233 10.15 -1.51 -6.09
C LEU A 233 11.41 -1.23 -6.90
N SER A 234 11.47 -0.03 -7.45
CA SER A 234 12.61 0.40 -8.23
C SER A 234 13.76 0.81 -7.30
N TRP A 235 14.94 0.22 -7.50
CA TRP A 235 16.15 0.47 -6.72
C TRP A 235 16.54 1.97 -6.69
N TYR A 236 16.20 2.73 -7.73
CA TYR A 236 16.50 4.16 -7.82
C TYR A 236 15.80 5.01 -6.75
N LEU A 237 14.70 4.56 -6.17
CA LEU A 237 14.03 5.25 -5.06
C LEU A 237 14.91 5.24 -3.81
N PHE A 238 15.56 4.12 -3.52
CA PHE A 238 16.47 3.99 -2.38
C PHE A 238 17.75 4.78 -2.59
N VAL A 239 18.30 4.72 -3.79
CA VAL A 239 19.46 5.55 -4.16
C VAL A 239 19.12 7.03 -4.10
N GLY A 240 17.98 7.45 -4.63
CA GLY A 240 17.50 8.83 -4.56
C GLY A 240 17.34 9.32 -3.11
N GLY A 241 16.75 8.49 -2.25
CA GLY A 241 16.67 8.75 -0.80
C GLY A 241 18.04 8.89 -0.15
N GLY A 242 18.96 7.97 -0.46
CA GLY A 242 20.34 8.03 0.05
C GLY A 242 21.09 9.30 -0.38
N VAL A 243 20.96 9.69 -1.66
CA VAL A 243 21.56 10.93 -2.18
C VAL A 243 20.95 12.15 -1.51
N LEU A 244 19.65 12.18 -1.30
CA LEU A 244 18.97 13.27 -0.60
C LEU A 244 19.51 13.42 0.84
N VAL A 245 19.58 12.31 1.59
CA VAL A 245 20.13 12.31 2.96
C VAL A 245 21.58 12.78 2.97
N LEU A 246 22.42 12.29 2.07
CA LEU A 246 23.81 12.71 1.95
C LEU A 246 23.93 14.22 1.66
N THR A 247 23.10 14.74 0.74
CA THR A 247 23.08 16.17 0.39
C THR A 247 22.72 17.00 1.60
N VAL A 248 21.75 16.60 2.39
CA VAL A 248 21.34 17.27 3.60
C VAL A 248 22.45 17.28 4.64
N ILE A 249 23.10 16.12 4.87
CA ILE A 249 24.24 16.01 5.79
C ILE A 249 25.35 16.98 5.40
N LEU A 250 25.73 16.99 4.12
CA LEU A 250 26.79 17.87 3.61
C LEU A 250 26.41 19.35 3.69
N ALA A 251 25.15 19.71 3.41
CA ALA A 251 24.67 21.08 3.50
C ALA A 251 24.71 21.61 4.94
N VAL A 252 24.20 20.85 5.90
CA VAL A 252 24.16 21.24 7.32
C VAL A 252 25.59 21.32 7.88
N SER A 253 26.39 20.32 7.61
CA SER A 253 27.80 20.29 8.10
C SER A 253 28.63 21.38 7.45
N GLY A 254 28.50 21.56 6.15
CA GLY A 254 29.18 22.63 5.42
C GLY A 254 28.82 24.04 5.92
N TYR A 255 27.54 24.26 6.16
CA TYR A 255 27.06 25.55 6.72
C TYR A 255 27.68 25.81 8.12
N ASN A 256 27.70 24.83 9.00
CA ASN A 256 28.25 24.97 10.34
C ASN A 256 29.76 25.24 10.32
N VAL A 257 30.52 24.50 9.50
CA VAL A 257 31.98 24.71 9.33
C VAL A 257 32.25 26.09 8.74
N PHE A 258 31.49 26.47 7.69
CA PHE A 258 31.63 27.80 7.08
C PHE A 258 31.40 28.93 8.08
N ARG A 259 30.32 28.86 8.85
CA ARG A 259 29.99 29.83 9.89
C ARG A 259 31.12 29.96 10.92
N THR A 260 31.61 28.84 11.45
CA THR A 260 32.65 28.83 12.49
C THR A 260 34.02 29.28 11.96
N THR A 261 34.33 29.00 10.68
CA THR A 261 35.59 29.42 10.07
C THR A 261 35.61 30.92 9.74
N HIS A 262 34.45 31.59 9.60
CA HIS A 262 34.34 33.04 9.41
C HIS A 262 34.45 33.83 10.73
N ASP A 263 34.19 33.17 11.87
CA ASP A 263 34.40 33.80 13.17
C ASP A 263 35.89 34.14 13.39
N ASN A 264 36.16 35.30 13.98
CA ASN A 264 37.48 35.89 14.06
C ASN A 264 38.45 35.00 14.86
N PRO A 265 39.57 34.51 14.26
CA PRO A 265 40.49 33.56 14.92
C PRO A 265 41.16 34.11 16.20
N VAL A 266 41.24 35.42 16.35
CA VAL A 266 41.85 36.10 17.51
C VAL A 266 41.07 35.86 18.82
N ASN A 267 39.75 35.80 18.75
CA ASN A 267 38.90 35.50 19.92
C ASN A 267 39.01 34.05 20.37
N ASN A 268 39.49 33.17 19.50
CA ASN A 268 39.56 31.72 19.73
C ASN A 268 40.86 31.28 20.41
N LEU A 269 41.87 32.14 20.43
CA LEU A 269 43.16 31.89 21.12
C LEU A 269 43.20 32.49 22.54
N LYS A 270 42.20 33.33 22.90
CA LYS A 270 42.16 34.05 24.20
C LYS A 270 41.29 33.37 25.28
N SER A 271 40.66 32.25 24.98
CA SER A 271 39.85 31.50 25.94
C SER A 271 40.64 30.36 26.60
N GLU A 272 41.62 30.68 27.35
CA GLU A 272 42.14 29.93 28.50
C GLU A 272 41.99 30.78 29.74
#